data_25056fd6b0eb38aa11768c7aeed2ead0
#
_entry.id   25056fd6b0eb38aa11768c7aeed2ead0
#
_cell.length_a   1.000
_cell.length_b   1.000
_cell.length_c   1.000
_cell.angle_alpha   90.00
_cell.angle_beta   90.00
_cell.angle_gamma   90.00
#
_symmetry.space_group_name_H-M   'P 1'
#
loop_
_entity.id
_entity.type
_entity.pdbx_description
1 polymer ?
#
loop_
_entity_poly.entity_id
_entity_poly.type
_entity_poly.pdbx_seq_one_letter_code
_entity_poly.pdbx_strand_id
1 'polypeptide(L)'
;MNANQVFTILQTHVPASSLEYCFTLWKTSPFELKITRSRQTKVGDFTSRHTRRHPRITLNNDLNPYLFLVTYVHEVAHLHVYLQLGNRVDPHGEEWRGTFTDLMLPILWESVFPEEILHLLRRHMIHPKASSFADSELTLAL
;
A
#
# COMPACT_ATOMS: atom_id res chain seq x y z
N MET A 1 -15.09 -10.06 -6.07
CA MET A 1 -14.75 -8.77 -6.69
C MET A 1 -14.07 -9.03 -8.03
N ASN A 2 -14.50 -8.41 -9.10
CA ASN A 2 -13.93 -8.67 -10.42
C ASN A 2 -12.86 -7.64 -10.79
N ALA A 3 -12.11 -7.96 -11.86
CA ALA A 3 -10.99 -7.14 -12.31
C ALA A 3 -11.41 -5.72 -12.71
N ASN A 4 -12.58 -5.57 -13.34
CA ASN A 4 -13.05 -4.24 -13.75
C ASN A 4 -13.35 -3.33 -12.57
N GLN A 5 -13.92 -3.88 -11.51
CA GLN A 5 -14.19 -3.13 -10.27
C GLN A 5 -12.90 -2.65 -9.64
N VAL A 6 -11.90 -3.52 -9.53
CA VAL A 6 -10.59 -3.18 -8.94
C VAL A 6 -9.87 -2.13 -9.80
N PHE A 7 -9.86 -2.33 -11.11
CA PHE A 7 -9.22 -1.37 -12.02
C PHE A 7 -9.84 0.02 -11.90
N THR A 8 -11.16 0.11 -11.83
CA THR A 8 -11.88 1.38 -11.69
C THR A 8 -11.53 2.08 -10.38
N ILE A 9 -11.48 1.33 -9.28
CA ILE A 9 -11.10 1.89 -7.97
C ILE A 9 -9.66 2.41 -8.02
N LEU A 10 -8.72 1.62 -8.52
CA LEU A 10 -7.33 2.04 -8.60
C LEU A 10 -7.15 3.26 -9.50
N GLN A 11 -7.81 3.27 -10.66
CA GLN A 11 -7.75 4.40 -11.60
C GLN A 11 -8.22 5.71 -10.96
N THR A 12 -9.20 5.64 -10.09
CA THR A 12 -9.74 6.81 -9.39
C THR A 12 -8.76 7.36 -8.34
N HIS A 13 -7.94 6.52 -7.76
CA HIS A 13 -7.20 6.88 -6.55
C HIS A 13 -5.68 7.00 -6.71
N VAL A 14 -5.03 6.18 -7.53
CA VAL A 14 -3.58 6.19 -7.64
C VAL A 14 -3.08 7.15 -8.72
N PRO A 15 -1.80 7.59 -8.66
CA PRO A 15 -1.20 8.29 -9.79
C PRO A 15 -1.29 7.45 -11.07
N ALA A 16 -1.63 8.07 -12.19
CA ALA A 16 -1.88 7.35 -13.44
C ALA A 16 -0.73 6.43 -13.87
N SER A 17 0.51 6.88 -13.67
CA SER A 17 1.70 6.11 -14.06
C SER A 17 1.94 4.87 -13.21
N SER A 18 1.27 4.73 -12.06
CA SER A 18 1.36 3.57 -11.20
C SER A 18 0.20 2.58 -11.36
N LEU A 19 -0.79 2.92 -12.17
CA LEU A 19 -2.04 2.14 -12.27
C LEU A 19 -1.80 0.69 -12.69
N GLU A 20 -1.04 0.47 -13.75
CA GLU A 20 -0.78 -0.89 -14.22
C GLU A 20 -0.03 -1.72 -13.19
N TYR A 21 0.93 -1.13 -12.51
CA TYR A 21 1.67 -1.81 -11.45
C TYR A 21 0.74 -2.23 -10.31
N CYS A 22 -0.09 -1.31 -9.84
CA CYS A 22 -1.05 -1.60 -8.77
C CYS A 22 -2.04 -2.69 -9.16
N PHE A 23 -2.51 -2.66 -10.40
CA PHE A 23 -3.42 -3.67 -10.92
C PHE A 23 -2.74 -5.03 -11.06
N THR A 24 -1.47 -5.06 -11.48
CA THR A 24 -0.67 -6.29 -11.56
C THR A 24 -0.48 -6.90 -10.18
N LEU A 25 -0.23 -6.10 -9.16
CA LEU A 25 -0.15 -6.59 -7.77
C LEU A 25 -1.44 -7.29 -7.36
N TRP A 26 -2.58 -6.71 -7.69
CA TRP A 26 -3.88 -7.34 -7.39
C TRP A 26 -4.07 -8.63 -8.17
N LYS A 27 -3.75 -8.66 -9.46
CA LYS A 27 -3.91 -9.86 -10.30
C LYS A 27 -3.03 -11.02 -9.82
N THR A 28 -1.84 -10.71 -9.34
CA THR A 28 -0.88 -11.71 -8.87
C THR A 28 -1.36 -12.39 -7.58
N SER A 29 -1.92 -11.62 -6.66
CA SER A 29 -2.42 -12.12 -5.37
C SER A 29 -3.73 -11.41 -5.03
N PRO A 30 -4.87 -11.85 -5.62
CA PRO A 30 -6.13 -11.14 -5.47
C PRO A 30 -6.61 -11.03 -4.03
N PHE A 31 -7.25 -9.93 -3.74
CA PHE A 31 -7.86 -9.63 -2.45
C PHE A 31 -9.12 -8.78 -2.67
N GLU A 32 -9.94 -8.66 -1.64
CA GLU A 32 -11.05 -7.72 -1.66
C GLU A 32 -10.52 -6.32 -1.36
N LEU A 33 -10.71 -5.39 -2.29
CA LEU A 33 -10.33 -4.00 -2.13
C LEU A 33 -11.56 -3.17 -1.79
N LYS A 34 -11.55 -2.53 -0.61
CA LYS A 34 -12.65 -1.71 -0.16
C LYS A 34 -12.20 -0.30 0.19
N ILE A 35 -12.88 0.69 -0.38
CA ILE A 35 -12.68 2.09 -0.02
C ILE A 35 -13.67 2.44 1.08
N THR A 36 -13.14 2.96 2.19
CA THR A 36 -13.93 3.26 3.39
C THR A 36 -14.06 4.77 3.59
N ARG A 37 -15.00 5.17 4.43
CA ARG A 37 -15.04 6.52 4.96
C ARG A 37 -13.75 6.80 5.73
N SER A 38 -13.36 8.08 5.80
CA SER A 38 -12.19 8.50 6.55
C SER A 38 -12.25 8.00 7.99
N ARG A 39 -11.15 7.39 8.43
CA ARG A 39 -10.98 6.93 9.82
C ARG A 39 -9.86 7.73 10.46
N GLN A 40 -10.01 8.04 11.75
CA GLN A 40 -9.03 8.86 12.48
C GLN A 40 -7.79 8.08 12.91
N THR A 41 -7.94 6.78 13.14
CA THR A 41 -6.87 5.95 13.72
C THR A 41 -6.04 5.19 12.71
N LYS A 42 -6.48 5.14 11.45
CA LYS A 42 -5.74 4.46 10.38
C LYS A 42 -6.16 5.00 9.01
N VAL A 43 -5.27 4.88 8.03
CA VAL A 43 -5.54 5.25 6.64
C VAL A 43 -5.78 4.04 5.75
N GLY A 44 -5.26 2.88 6.15
CA GLY A 44 -5.48 1.61 5.48
C GLY A 44 -5.42 0.46 6.48
N ASP A 45 -5.83 -0.72 6.05
CA ASP A 45 -5.84 -1.90 6.89
C ASP A 45 -5.78 -3.16 6.05
N PHE A 46 -5.11 -4.20 6.57
CA PHE A 46 -5.08 -5.52 5.99
C PHE A 46 -5.71 -6.51 6.97
N THR A 47 -6.67 -7.30 6.49
CA THR A 47 -7.29 -8.38 7.25
C THR A 47 -7.03 -9.69 6.52
N SER A 48 -6.33 -10.62 7.16
CA SER A 48 -5.93 -11.88 6.55
C SER A 48 -7.10 -12.78 6.19
N ARG A 49 -8.17 -12.74 6.99
CA ARG A 49 -9.41 -13.48 6.73
C ARG A 49 -10.59 -12.56 6.95
N HIS A 50 -11.35 -12.38 5.91
CA HIS A 50 -12.66 -11.78 6.02
C HIS A 50 -13.72 -12.88 5.88
N THR A 51 -14.97 -12.59 6.22
CA THR A 51 -16.09 -13.54 6.34
C THR A 51 -16.29 -14.48 5.14
N ARG A 52 -15.67 -14.21 3.99
CA ARG A 52 -15.80 -15.00 2.75
C ARG A 52 -14.49 -15.67 2.30
N ARG A 53 -13.56 -15.93 3.22
CA ARG A 53 -12.30 -16.64 2.93
C ARG A 53 -11.26 -15.84 2.14
N HIS A 54 -11.52 -14.59 1.79
CA HIS A 54 -10.56 -13.76 1.06
C HIS A 54 -9.91 -12.76 1.99
N PRO A 55 -8.63 -12.50 1.81
CA PRO A 55 -8.02 -11.36 2.48
C PRO A 55 -8.66 -10.06 1.98
N ARG A 56 -8.65 -9.06 2.84
CA ARG A 56 -9.23 -7.74 2.53
C ARG A 56 -8.23 -6.65 2.81
N ILE A 57 -8.14 -5.68 1.91
CA ILE A 57 -7.42 -4.43 2.11
C ILE A 57 -8.44 -3.30 2.05
N THR A 58 -8.40 -2.42 3.04
CA THR A 58 -9.24 -1.22 3.09
C THR A 58 -8.38 0.03 3.04
N LEU A 59 -8.87 1.07 2.39
CA LEU A 59 -8.19 2.36 2.28
C LEU A 59 -9.23 3.47 2.46
N ASN A 60 -8.85 4.53 3.18
CA ASN A 60 -9.72 5.68 3.36
C ASN A 60 -9.95 6.40 2.03
N ASN A 61 -11.14 6.97 1.85
CA ASN A 61 -11.56 7.60 0.59
C ASN A 61 -10.99 9.00 0.38
N ASP A 62 -10.37 9.60 1.39
CA ASP A 62 -9.92 11.00 1.38
C ASP A 62 -8.40 11.16 1.25
N LEU A 63 -7.69 10.10 0.88
CA LEU A 63 -6.25 10.15 0.70
C LEU A 63 -5.89 10.80 -0.64
N ASN A 64 -4.86 11.64 -0.66
CA ASN A 64 -4.32 12.10 -1.94
C ASN A 64 -3.70 10.91 -2.68
N PRO A 65 -3.48 11.00 -4.01
CA PRO A 65 -3.02 9.86 -4.79
C PRO A 65 -1.70 9.25 -4.31
N TYR A 66 -0.79 10.07 -3.81
CA TYR A 66 0.53 9.58 -3.38
C TYR A 66 0.44 8.82 -2.07
N LEU A 67 -0.30 9.35 -1.10
CA LEU A 67 -0.54 8.65 0.16
C LEU A 67 -1.35 7.38 -0.08
N PHE A 68 -2.35 7.43 -0.96
CA PHE A 68 -3.11 6.24 -1.34
C PHE A 68 -2.18 5.15 -1.88
N LEU A 69 -1.29 5.51 -2.81
CA LEU A 69 -0.36 4.56 -3.41
C LEU A 69 0.57 3.92 -2.39
N VAL A 70 1.20 4.73 -1.54
CA VAL A 70 2.11 4.22 -0.51
C VAL A 70 1.37 3.31 0.46
N THR A 71 0.17 3.71 0.88
CA THR A 71 -0.66 2.91 1.79
C THR A 71 -1.11 1.61 1.14
N TYR A 72 -1.51 1.65 -0.12
CA TYR A 72 -1.89 0.46 -0.89
C TYR A 72 -0.73 -0.57 -0.90
N VAL A 73 0.48 -0.12 -1.25
CA VAL A 73 1.66 -1.00 -1.28
C VAL A 73 2.00 -1.51 0.12
N HIS A 74 1.85 -0.68 1.15
CA HIS A 74 2.03 -1.08 2.55
C HIS A 74 1.13 -2.27 2.91
N GLU A 75 -0.15 -2.20 2.56
CA GLU A 75 -1.10 -3.27 2.86
C GLU A 75 -0.88 -4.50 1.99
N VAL A 76 -0.52 -4.32 0.71
CA VAL A 76 -0.15 -5.45 -0.16
C VAL A 76 1.09 -6.17 0.39
N ALA A 77 2.05 -5.44 0.97
CA ALA A 77 3.20 -6.07 1.61
C ALA A 77 2.77 -6.97 2.78
N HIS A 78 1.79 -6.56 3.59
CA HIS A 78 1.22 -7.42 4.62
C HIS A 78 0.59 -8.68 4.03
N LEU A 79 -0.13 -8.55 2.92
CA LEU A 79 -0.72 -9.69 2.23
C LEU A 79 0.35 -10.69 1.79
N HIS A 80 1.43 -10.20 1.16
CA HIS A 80 2.51 -11.07 0.69
C HIS A 80 3.19 -11.81 1.84
N VAL A 81 3.47 -11.12 2.95
CA VAL A 81 4.06 -11.74 4.14
C VAL A 81 3.11 -12.81 4.69
N TYR A 82 1.82 -12.50 4.78
CA TYR A 82 0.82 -13.45 5.25
C TYR A 82 0.75 -14.71 4.37
N LEU A 83 0.76 -14.54 3.05
CA LEU A 83 0.68 -15.67 2.12
C LEU A 83 1.92 -16.58 2.21
N GLN A 84 3.08 -16.03 2.54
CA GLN A 84 4.32 -16.79 2.64
C GLN A 84 4.56 -17.37 4.03
N LEU A 85 4.24 -16.62 5.08
CA LEU A 85 4.68 -16.94 6.45
C LEU A 85 3.52 -17.04 7.46
N GLY A 86 2.30 -16.71 7.06
CA GLY A 86 1.14 -16.69 7.96
C GLY A 86 1.20 -15.54 8.96
N ASN A 87 0.49 -15.69 10.09
CA ASN A 87 0.40 -14.67 11.13
C ASN A 87 1.46 -14.78 12.23
N ARG A 88 2.48 -15.61 12.02
CA ARG A 88 3.48 -15.94 13.05
C ARG A 88 4.60 -14.91 13.16
N VAL A 89 4.71 -14.00 12.20
CA VAL A 89 5.77 -12.99 12.17
C VAL A 89 5.23 -11.66 12.66
N ASP A 90 6.13 -10.80 13.16
CA ASP A 90 5.79 -9.45 13.57
C ASP A 90 5.25 -8.66 12.38
N PRO A 91 4.07 -8.02 12.49
CA PRO A 91 3.43 -7.31 11.37
C PRO A 91 4.29 -6.25 10.70
N HIS A 92 5.18 -5.59 11.43
CA HIS A 92 6.07 -4.57 10.87
C HIS A 92 7.54 -4.90 11.14
N GLY A 93 7.83 -6.20 11.25
CA GLY A 93 9.18 -6.69 11.45
C GLY A 93 10.01 -6.70 10.17
N GLU A 94 11.12 -7.41 10.23
CA GLU A 94 12.11 -7.46 9.14
C GLU A 94 11.52 -8.00 7.84
N GLU A 95 10.67 -9.02 7.92
CA GLU A 95 10.06 -9.65 6.76
C GLU A 95 9.16 -8.68 6.01
N TRP A 96 8.31 -7.94 6.74
CA TRP A 96 7.46 -6.94 6.13
C TRP A 96 8.29 -5.78 5.56
N ARG A 97 9.28 -5.28 6.29
CA ARG A 97 10.13 -4.19 5.80
C ARG A 97 10.82 -4.53 4.49
N GLY A 98 11.38 -5.74 4.39
CA GLY A 98 12.00 -6.21 3.16
C GLY A 98 11.02 -6.30 2.00
N THR A 99 9.83 -6.87 2.24
CA THR A 99 8.78 -7.00 1.24
C THR A 99 8.28 -5.63 0.79
N PHE A 100 8.01 -4.73 1.72
CA PHE A 100 7.57 -3.38 1.40
C PHE A 100 8.60 -2.63 0.56
N THR A 101 9.87 -2.71 0.92
CA THR A 101 10.95 -2.10 0.15
C THR A 101 10.99 -2.65 -1.27
N ASP A 102 10.92 -3.97 -1.44
CA ASP A 102 10.92 -4.60 -2.76
C ASP A 102 9.73 -4.17 -3.61
N LEU A 103 8.55 -4.08 -3.01
CA LEU A 103 7.35 -3.67 -3.73
C LEU A 103 7.34 -2.18 -4.08
N MET A 104 8.02 -1.35 -3.31
CA MET A 104 8.13 0.09 -3.58
C MET A 104 9.14 0.41 -4.70
N LEU A 105 10.18 -0.40 -4.87
CA LEU A 105 11.24 -0.12 -5.84
C LEU A 105 10.73 0.20 -7.25
N PRO A 106 9.77 -0.55 -7.83
CA PRO A 106 9.32 -0.26 -9.19
C PRO A 106 8.59 1.07 -9.36
N ILE A 107 8.13 1.68 -8.28
CA ILE A 107 7.38 2.94 -8.34
C ILE A 107 8.13 4.13 -7.75
N LEU A 108 9.37 3.96 -7.28
CA LEU A 108 10.19 5.05 -6.76
C LEU A 108 10.85 5.84 -7.90
N TRP A 109 10.01 6.46 -8.73
CA TRP A 109 10.43 7.21 -9.91
C TRP A 109 9.76 8.57 -9.97
N GLU A 110 10.43 9.52 -10.64
CA GLU A 110 9.93 10.88 -10.84
C GLU A 110 8.65 10.95 -11.68
N SER A 111 8.37 9.91 -12.48
CA SER A 111 7.12 9.79 -13.23
C SER A 111 5.92 9.44 -12.35
N VAL A 112 6.16 8.96 -11.13
CA VAL A 112 5.13 8.55 -10.19
C VAL A 112 4.94 9.59 -9.08
N PHE A 113 6.03 10.06 -8.49
CA PHE A 113 6.00 10.98 -7.35
C PHE A 113 6.64 12.31 -7.67
N PRO A 114 6.11 13.43 -7.13
CA PRO A 114 6.81 14.71 -7.15
C PRO A 114 8.18 14.59 -6.49
N GLU A 115 9.12 15.41 -6.92
CA GLU A 115 10.51 15.33 -6.48
C GLU A 115 10.68 15.36 -4.96
N GLU A 116 9.95 16.26 -4.28
CA GLU A 116 10.03 16.37 -2.82
C GLU A 116 9.58 15.09 -2.11
N ILE A 117 8.46 14.53 -2.53
CA ILE A 117 7.93 13.29 -1.96
C ILE A 117 8.88 12.14 -2.29
N LEU A 118 9.35 12.06 -3.53
CA LEU A 118 10.26 11.00 -3.96
C LEU A 118 11.55 10.97 -3.14
N HIS A 119 12.13 12.14 -2.89
CA HIS A 119 13.33 12.25 -2.07
C HIS A 119 13.10 11.71 -0.66
N LEU A 120 12.00 12.10 -0.03
CA LEU A 120 11.66 11.65 1.32
C LEU A 120 11.31 10.17 1.36
N LEU A 121 10.63 9.65 0.34
CA LEU A 121 10.34 8.22 0.23
C LEU A 121 11.61 7.40 0.08
N ARG A 122 12.52 7.82 -0.78
CA ARG A 122 13.81 7.11 -0.96
C ARG A 122 14.60 7.07 0.34
N ARG A 123 14.61 8.18 1.08
CA ARG A 123 15.27 8.23 2.38
C ARG A 123 14.57 7.32 3.41
N HIS A 124 13.24 7.30 3.42
CA HIS A 124 12.45 6.42 4.27
C HIS A 124 12.71 4.94 3.97
N MET A 125 12.90 4.57 2.70
CA MET A 125 13.13 3.19 2.29
C MET A 125 14.47 2.61 2.74
N ILE A 126 15.43 3.44 3.13
CA ILE A 126 16.69 2.96 3.70
C ILE A 126 16.40 2.20 5.00
N HIS A 127 15.44 2.67 5.80
CA HIS A 127 15.01 2.01 7.03
C HIS A 127 13.51 2.26 7.25
N PRO A 128 12.62 1.46 6.59
CA PRO A 128 11.17 1.69 6.68
C PRO A 128 10.65 1.48 8.10
N LYS A 129 9.84 2.43 8.54
CA LYS A 129 9.13 2.37 9.82
C LYS A 129 7.76 1.72 9.62
N ALA A 130 7.11 1.36 10.74
CA ALA A 130 5.81 0.68 10.76
C ALA A 130 4.71 1.41 9.96
N SER A 131 4.87 2.72 9.74
CA SER A 131 3.93 3.55 8.99
C SER A 131 4.70 4.73 8.42
N SER A 132 4.26 5.27 7.27
CA SER A 132 4.79 6.53 6.75
C SER A 132 4.57 7.67 7.73
N PHE A 133 3.57 7.59 8.61
CA PHE A 133 3.34 8.58 9.66
C PHE A 133 4.36 8.54 10.80
N ALA A 134 5.16 7.48 10.92
CA ALA A 134 6.28 7.42 11.84
C ALA A 134 7.47 8.26 11.36
N ASP A 135 7.52 8.60 10.08
CA ASP A 135 8.50 9.53 9.50
C ASP A 135 7.83 10.90 9.37
N SER A 136 8.19 11.83 10.27
CA SER A 136 7.52 13.13 10.36
C SER A 136 7.69 13.99 9.10
N GLU A 137 8.84 13.94 8.45
CA GLU A 137 9.07 14.71 7.23
C GLU A 137 8.24 14.15 6.07
N LEU A 138 8.19 12.84 5.94
CA LEU A 138 7.38 12.17 4.92
C LEU A 138 5.89 12.43 5.16
N THR A 139 5.44 12.37 6.39
CA THR A 139 4.05 12.65 6.77
C THR A 139 3.63 14.06 6.34
N LEU A 140 4.50 15.06 6.55
CA LEU A 140 4.21 16.43 6.15
C LEU A 140 4.17 16.61 4.63
N ALA A 141 4.93 15.80 3.88
CA ALA A 141 4.97 15.87 2.43
C ALA A 141 3.79 15.15 1.76
N LEU A 142 3.27 14.12 2.40
CA LEU A 142 2.12 13.37 1.94
C LEU A 142 0.84 14.01 2.45
#